data_ed53079480f81cd821053459323d71d7
#
_entry.id   ed53079480f81cd821053459323d71d7
#
_cell.length_a   1.000
_cell.length_b   1.000
_cell.length_c   1.000
_cell.angle_alpha   90.00
_cell.angle_beta   90.00
_cell.angle_gamma   90.00
#
_symmetry.space_group_name_H-M   'P 1'
#
loop_
_entity.id
_entity.type
_entity.pdbx_description
1 polymer ?
#
loop_
_entity_poly.entity_id
_entity_poly.type
_entity_poly.pdbx_seq_one_letter_code
_entity_poly.pdbx_strand_id
1 'polypeptide(L)'
;MYPPEQDEPDRRPIWDALQIFWLDTDANLDLRRVAEICERSKYSLSELEAIYWNEVRPAVRFNIFSLAGEWAGFDPEWLSKRILNVHRFGEALPRKVFHPYSGMWWDRLSSEINQVENERRHA
;
A
#
# COMPACT_ATOMS: atom_id res chain seq x y z
N MET A 1 6.68 -15.68 0.27
CA MET A 1 7.02 -14.31 -0.22
C MET A 1 8.36 -13.90 0.37
N TYR A 2 9.24 -13.36 -0.46
CA TYR A 2 10.53 -12.89 0.02
C TYR A 2 10.38 -11.62 0.87
N PRO A 3 11.29 -11.38 1.83
CA PRO A 3 11.28 -10.10 2.55
C PRO A 3 11.52 -8.92 1.62
N PRO A 4 11.06 -7.71 2.00
CA PRO A 4 11.15 -6.55 1.11
C PRO A 4 12.56 -6.22 0.64
N GLU A 5 13.59 -6.47 1.46
CA GLU A 5 14.99 -6.21 1.08
C GLU A 5 15.45 -7.07 -0.09
N GLN A 6 14.86 -8.25 -0.25
CA GLN A 6 15.24 -9.20 -1.30
C GLN A 6 14.31 -9.14 -2.50
N ASP A 7 13.27 -8.33 -2.45
CA ASP A 7 12.21 -8.31 -3.46
C ASP A 7 11.85 -6.88 -3.88
N GLU A 8 12.73 -5.93 -3.63
CA GLU A 8 12.47 -4.51 -3.82
C GLU A 8 11.98 -4.15 -5.23
N PRO A 9 12.60 -4.64 -6.32
CA PRO A 9 12.14 -4.26 -7.66
C PRO A 9 10.68 -4.60 -7.94
N ASP A 10 10.21 -5.75 -7.46
CA ASP A 10 8.83 -6.16 -7.65
C ASP A 10 7.89 -5.52 -6.64
N ARG A 11 8.40 -5.18 -5.46
CA ARG A 11 7.64 -4.53 -4.39
C ARG A 11 7.35 -3.05 -4.67
N ARG A 12 8.28 -2.33 -5.30
CA ARG A 12 8.17 -0.89 -5.50
C ARG A 12 6.87 -0.46 -6.19
N PRO A 13 6.45 -1.07 -7.30
CA PRO A 13 5.20 -0.67 -7.93
C PRO A 13 3.99 -0.86 -7.03
N ILE A 14 4.01 -1.88 -6.18
CA ILE A 14 2.93 -2.16 -5.23
C ILE A 14 2.93 -1.11 -4.12
N TRP A 15 4.09 -0.81 -3.53
CA TRP A 15 4.20 0.23 -2.51
C TRP A 15 3.71 1.58 -3.05
N ASP A 16 4.15 1.93 -4.25
CA ASP A 16 3.77 3.20 -4.88
C ASP A 16 2.26 3.28 -5.10
N ALA A 17 1.66 2.20 -5.56
CA ALA A 17 0.23 2.15 -5.79
C ALA A 17 -0.57 2.22 -4.48
N LEU A 18 -0.16 1.47 -3.46
CA LEU A 18 -0.91 1.35 -2.22
C LEU A 18 -0.86 2.62 -1.36
N GLN A 19 0.18 3.45 -1.49
CA GLN A 19 0.32 4.64 -0.67
C GLN A 19 -0.82 5.64 -0.87
N ILE A 20 -1.51 5.59 -1.99
CA ILE A 20 -2.58 6.54 -2.31
C ILE A 20 -3.68 6.58 -1.23
N PHE A 21 -3.91 5.45 -0.56
CA PHE A 21 -4.94 5.38 0.48
C PHE A 21 -4.60 6.17 1.75
N TRP A 22 -3.37 6.64 1.87
CA TRP A 22 -2.94 7.52 2.96
C TRP A 22 -2.63 8.94 2.49
N LEU A 23 -2.63 9.18 1.17
CA LEU A 23 -2.30 10.48 0.60
C LEU A 23 -3.53 11.26 0.16
N ASP A 24 -4.54 10.57 -0.33
CA ASP A 24 -5.72 11.20 -0.92
C ASP A 24 -6.93 10.97 -0.04
N THR A 25 -7.68 12.05 0.23
CA THR A 25 -8.94 11.96 0.98
C THR A 25 -10.04 11.25 0.18
N ASP A 26 -9.92 11.24 -1.14
CA ASP A 26 -10.84 10.52 -2.01
C ASP A 26 -10.07 9.66 -3.01
N ALA A 27 -9.67 8.48 -2.56
CA ALA A 27 -8.95 7.52 -3.37
C ALA A 27 -9.89 6.64 -4.23
N ASN A 28 -11.18 6.92 -4.25
CA ASN A 28 -12.14 6.14 -5.04
C ASN A 28 -11.81 6.15 -6.54
N LEU A 29 -11.30 7.28 -7.04
CA LEU A 29 -10.93 7.40 -8.45
C LEU A 29 -9.72 6.55 -8.82
N ASP A 30 -8.88 6.22 -7.83
CA ASP A 30 -7.68 5.43 -8.03
C ASP A 30 -7.88 3.94 -7.73
N LEU A 31 -9.00 3.60 -7.12
CA LEU A 31 -9.24 2.25 -6.61
C LEU A 31 -9.10 1.19 -7.70
N ARG A 32 -9.71 1.43 -8.86
CA ARG A 32 -9.64 0.47 -9.97
C ARG A 32 -8.22 0.32 -10.50
N ARG A 33 -7.51 1.43 -10.66
CA ARG A 33 -6.12 1.42 -11.14
C ARG A 33 -5.22 0.63 -10.19
N VAL A 34 -5.35 0.88 -8.89
CA VAL A 34 -4.55 0.17 -7.88
C VAL A 34 -4.89 -1.32 -7.88
N ALA A 35 -6.18 -1.65 -7.96
CA ALA A 35 -6.62 -3.05 -8.02
C ALA A 35 -6.04 -3.77 -9.24
N GLU A 36 -6.01 -3.12 -10.39
CA GLU A 36 -5.42 -3.71 -11.59
C GLU A 36 -3.92 -3.93 -11.46
N ILE A 37 -3.20 -2.98 -10.87
CA ILE A 37 -1.76 -3.14 -10.59
C ILE A 37 -1.53 -4.35 -9.67
N CYS A 38 -2.29 -4.44 -8.59
CA CYS A 38 -2.17 -5.53 -7.62
C CYS A 38 -2.50 -6.88 -8.26
N GLU A 39 -3.56 -6.95 -9.03
CA GLU A 39 -4.00 -8.21 -9.66
C GLU A 39 -2.99 -8.72 -10.68
N ARG A 40 -2.33 -7.83 -11.42
CA ARG A 40 -1.30 -8.21 -12.39
C ARG A 40 0.02 -8.60 -11.74
N SER A 41 0.22 -8.28 -10.47
CA SER A 41 1.45 -8.60 -9.78
C SER A 41 1.57 -10.11 -9.50
N LYS A 42 2.76 -10.52 -9.10
CA LYS A 42 3.00 -11.93 -8.72
C LYS A 42 2.43 -12.28 -7.35
N TYR A 43 1.93 -11.31 -6.60
CA TYR A 43 1.51 -11.51 -5.22
C TYR A 43 0.07 -11.99 -5.14
N SER A 44 -0.18 -12.94 -4.22
CA SER A 44 -1.54 -13.36 -3.88
C SER A 44 -2.25 -12.27 -3.07
N LEU A 45 -3.56 -12.41 -2.91
CA LEU A 45 -4.33 -11.45 -2.12
C LEU A 45 -3.82 -11.38 -0.68
N SER A 46 -3.50 -12.53 -0.06
CA SER A 46 -2.98 -12.54 1.30
C SER A 46 -1.59 -11.91 1.40
N GLU A 47 -0.77 -12.07 0.36
CA GLU A 47 0.53 -11.40 0.31
C GLU A 47 0.38 -9.89 0.15
N LEU A 48 -0.56 -9.45 -0.69
CA LEU A 48 -0.87 -8.03 -0.85
C LEU A 48 -1.39 -7.42 0.46
N GLU A 49 -2.21 -8.16 1.19
CA GLU A 49 -2.68 -7.74 2.50
C GLU A 49 -1.52 -7.54 3.47
N ALA A 50 -0.58 -8.48 3.49
CA ALA A 50 0.60 -8.37 4.34
C ALA A 50 1.47 -7.16 3.95
N ILE A 51 1.63 -6.89 2.66
CA ILE A 51 2.36 -5.73 2.18
C ILE A 51 1.67 -4.43 2.62
N TYR A 52 0.36 -4.38 2.47
CA TYR A 52 -0.45 -3.22 2.86
C TYR A 52 -0.30 -2.90 4.35
N TRP A 53 -0.49 -3.89 5.21
CA TRP A 53 -0.52 -3.69 6.65
C TRP A 53 0.85 -3.62 7.29
N ASN A 54 1.82 -4.36 6.79
CA ASN A 54 3.10 -4.52 7.46
C ASN A 54 4.24 -3.71 6.85
N GLU A 55 4.09 -3.26 5.61
CA GLU A 55 5.13 -2.51 4.90
C GLU A 55 4.73 -1.07 4.62
N VAL A 56 3.62 -0.87 3.92
CA VAL A 56 3.21 0.48 3.51
C VAL A 56 2.66 1.27 4.69
N ARG A 57 1.70 0.72 5.41
CA ARG A 57 1.06 1.40 6.52
C ARG A 57 2.05 1.93 7.56
N PRO A 58 2.99 1.13 8.08
CA PRO A 58 3.94 1.64 9.05
C PRO A 58 4.83 2.77 8.53
N ALA A 59 5.12 2.75 7.23
CA ALA A 59 6.00 3.77 6.64
C ALA A 59 5.30 5.11 6.45
N VAL A 60 4.00 5.12 6.17
CA VAL A 60 3.29 6.34 5.74
C VAL A 60 2.34 6.92 6.79
N ARG A 61 1.91 6.15 7.78
CA ARG A 61 0.83 6.54 8.67
C ARG A 61 1.09 7.83 9.47
N PHE A 62 2.35 8.14 9.77
CA PHE A 62 2.68 9.34 10.52
C PHE A 62 2.88 10.56 9.64
N ASN A 63 3.17 10.35 8.38
CA ASN A 63 3.42 11.45 7.47
C ASN A 63 2.16 12.21 7.09
N ILE A 64 1.00 11.58 7.22
CA ILE A 64 -0.30 12.23 7.03
C ILE A 64 -0.45 13.43 7.97
N PHE A 65 0.09 13.33 9.18
CA PHE A 65 -0.04 14.38 10.19
C PHE A 65 1.06 15.42 10.15
N SER A 66 2.18 15.14 9.49
CA SER A 66 3.35 16.03 9.51
C SER A 66 3.50 16.86 8.24
N LEU A 67 2.78 16.54 7.17
CA LEU A 67 2.93 17.18 5.88
C LEU A 67 1.78 18.14 5.57
N ALA A 68 1.51 19.07 6.48
CA ALA A 68 0.48 20.05 6.26
C ALA A 68 0.73 20.81 4.95
N GLY A 69 -0.05 20.50 3.93
CA GLY A 69 -0.16 21.28 2.71
C GLY A 69 0.69 20.87 1.50
N GLU A 70 1.53 19.87 1.60
CA GLU A 70 2.33 19.44 0.45
C GLU A 70 1.96 18.02 0.01
N TRP A 71 1.09 17.93 -0.97
CA TRP A 71 0.55 16.67 -1.44
C TRP A 71 0.91 16.41 -2.89
N ALA A 72 2.18 16.11 -3.14
CA ALA A 72 2.61 15.64 -4.45
C ALA A 72 2.73 14.11 -4.48
N GLY A 73 2.36 13.44 -3.39
CA GLY A 73 2.65 12.03 -3.20
C GLY A 73 4.06 11.85 -2.66
N PHE A 74 4.37 10.65 -2.20
CA PHE A 74 5.72 10.34 -1.78
C PHE A 74 6.53 9.90 -3.00
N ASP A 75 7.73 10.45 -3.12
CA ASP A 75 8.67 9.95 -4.11
C ASP A 75 8.88 8.44 -3.91
N PRO A 76 8.77 7.61 -4.97
CA PRO A 76 8.91 6.16 -4.82
C PRO A 76 10.22 5.72 -4.18
N GLU A 77 11.31 6.43 -4.46
CA GLU A 77 12.59 6.12 -3.85
C GLU A 77 12.60 6.42 -2.36
N TRP A 78 12.05 7.57 -1.96
CA TRP A 78 11.90 7.92 -0.55
C TRP A 78 11.02 6.89 0.17
N LEU A 79 9.90 6.51 -0.43
CA LEU A 79 8.98 5.55 0.15
C LEU A 79 9.67 4.20 0.34
N SER A 80 10.40 3.73 -0.66
CA SER A 80 11.13 2.45 -0.58
C SER A 80 12.13 2.47 0.56
N LYS A 81 12.91 3.53 0.68
CA LYS A 81 13.88 3.66 1.77
C LYS A 81 13.19 3.69 3.13
N ARG A 82 12.06 4.37 3.23
CA ARG A 82 11.29 4.44 4.47
C ARG A 82 10.75 3.08 4.88
N ILE A 83 10.17 2.34 3.93
CA ILE A 83 9.65 1.00 4.19
C ILE A 83 10.77 0.06 4.65
N LEU A 84 11.90 0.06 3.95
CA LEU A 84 13.02 -0.81 4.31
C LEU A 84 13.59 -0.44 5.68
N ASN A 85 13.65 0.85 5.99
CA ASN A 85 14.15 1.32 7.27
C ASN A 85 13.23 0.89 8.41
N VAL A 86 11.93 1.06 8.26
CA VAL A 86 10.95 0.65 9.27
C VAL A 86 10.95 -0.87 9.43
N HIS A 87 11.01 -1.61 8.34
CA HIS A 87 11.06 -3.07 8.38
C HIS A 87 12.30 -3.57 9.12
N ARG A 88 13.45 -2.95 8.87
CA ARG A 88 14.73 -3.36 9.45
C ARG A 88 14.86 -3.00 10.91
N PHE A 89 14.44 -1.80 11.31
CA PHE A 89 14.64 -1.27 12.66
C PHE A 89 13.39 -1.27 13.52
N GLY A 90 12.25 -1.64 12.93
CA GLY A 90 10.98 -1.67 13.63
C GLY A 90 10.34 -0.30 13.78
N GLU A 91 9.20 -0.27 14.43
CA GLU A 91 8.48 0.95 14.74
C GLU A 91 8.53 1.24 16.23
N ALA A 92 8.71 2.52 16.55
CA ALA A 92 8.71 2.99 17.93
C ALA A 92 7.29 3.04 18.53
N LEU A 93 6.24 3.01 17.70
CA LEU A 93 4.87 3.20 18.15
C LEU A 93 4.00 1.96 17.91
N PRO A 94 2.99 1.72 18.80
CA PRO A 94 2.11 0.57 18.65
C PRO A 94 1.34 0.58 17.34
N ARG A 95 1.07 -0.61 16.80
CA ARG A 95 0.25 -0.78 15.59
C ARG A 95 -1.15 -0.20 15.73
N LYS A 96 -1.61 0.04 16.94
CA LYS A 96 -2.94 0.60 17.20
C LYS A 96 -3.06 2.10 16.94
N VAL A 97 -1.93 2.81 16.82
CA VAL A 97 -1.95 4.21 16.39
C VAL A 97 -2.01 4.20 14.88
N PHE A 98 -3.18 4.38 14.32
CA PHE A 98 -3.41 4.15 12.90
C PHE A 98 -4.37 5.15 12.31
N HIS A 99 -4.35 5.24 10.99
CA HIS A 99 -5.33 5.95 10.20
C HIS A 99 -6.67 5.19 10.29
N PRO A 100 -7.78 5.84 10.70
CA PRO A 100 -9.04 5.14 10.96
C PRO A 100 -9.66 4.49 9.73
N TYR A 101 -9.29 4.93 8.54
CA TYR A 101 -9.86 4.44 7.29
C TYR A 101 -9.04 3.33 6.62
N SER A 102 -7.93 2.91 7.22
CA SER A 102 -7.06 1.88 6.61
C SER A 102 -7.78 0.57 6.35
N GLY A 103 -8.60 0.11 7.32
CA GLY A 103 -9.37 -1.10 7.16
C GLY A 103 -10.44 -0.99 6.09
N MET A 104 -11.12 0.15 6.04
CA MET A 104 -12.14 0.42 5.03
C MET A 104 -11.52 0.39 3.60
N TRP A 105 -10.38 1.04 3.43
CA TRP A 105 -9.72 1.06 2.14
C TRP A 105 -9.23 -0.32 1.72
N TRP A 106 -8.71 -1.11 2.66
CA TRP A 106 -8.30 -2.48 2.35
C TRP A 106 -9.51 -3.32 1.92
N ASP A 107 -10.63 -3.21 2.62
CA ASP A 107 -11.84 -3.96 2.27
C ASP A 107 -12.32 -3.60 0.86
N ARG A 108 -12.32 -2.32 0.52
CA ARG A 108 -12.69 -1.87 -0.82
C ARG A 108 -11.71 -2.34 -1.89
N LEU A 109 -10.41 -2.26 -1.59
CA LEU A 109 -9.38 -2.69 -2.53
C LEU A 109 -9.45 -4.18 -2.77
N SER A 110 -9.57 -4.99 -1.72
CA SER A 110 -9.63 -6.45 -1.87
C SER A 110 -10.86 -6.88 -2.68
N SER A 111 -11.99 -6.22 -2.47
CA SER A 111 -13.19 -6.48 -3.27
C SER A 111 -12.96 -6.12 -4.74
N GLU A 112 -12.31 -5.00 -5.01
CA GLU A 112 -12.02 -4.57 -6.37
C GLU A 112 -11.01 -5.48 -7.06
N ILE A 113 -10.01 -5.96 -6.33
CA ILE A 113 -9.04 -6.95 -6.85
C ILE A 113 -9.78 -8.23 -7.27
N ASN A 114 -10.67 -8.72 -6.43
CA ASN A 114 -11.45 -9.90 -6.76
C ASN A 114 -12.33 -9.69 -8.00
N GLN A 115 -12.90 -8.50 -8.14
CA GLN A 115 -13.70 -8.16 -9.30
C GLN A 115 -12.86 -8.12 -10.57
N VAL A 116 -11.68 -7.53 -10.52
CA VAL A 116 -10.73 -7.50 -11.65
C VAL A 116 -10.36 -8.92 -12.05
N GLU A 117 -10.04 -9.78 -11.07
CA GLU A 117 -9.71 -11.17 -11.32
C GLU A 117 -10.86 -11.90 -12.02
N ASN A 118 -12.09 -11.72 -11.54
CA ASN A 118 -13.27 -12.35 -12.13
C ASN A 118 -13.50 -11.87 -13.56
N GLU A 119 -13.33 -10.59 -13.83
CA GLU A 119 -13.48 -10.04 -15.18
C GLU A 119 -12.45 -10.65 -16.13
N ARG A 120 -11.21 -10.84 -15.67
CA ARG A 120 -10.17 -11.47 -16.49
C ARG A 120 -10.49 -12.93 -16.82
N ARG A 121 -11.04 -13.66 -15.85
CA ARG A 121 -11.39 -15.07 -16.05
C ARG A 121 -12.53 -15.25 -17.04
N HIS A 122 -13.41 -14.27 -17.14
CA HIS A 122 -14.59 -14.34 -18.00
C HIS A 122 -14.46 -13.54 -19.30
N ALA A 123 -13.28 -13.00 -19.53
CA ALA A 123 -13.00 -12.25 -20.76
C ALA A 123 -12.66 -13.16 -21.94
#